data_3d29376d80eb666298ebcf0021af5f7c
#
_entry.id   3d29376d80eb666298ebcf0021af5f7c
#
_cell.length_a   1.000
_cell.length_b   1.000
_cell.length_c   1.000
_cell.angle_alpha   90.00
_cell.angle_beta   90.00
_cell.angle_gamma   90.00
#
_symmetry.space_group_name_H-M   'P 1'
#
loop_
_entity.id
_entity.type
_entity.pdbx_description
1 polymer ?
#
loop_
_entity_poly.entity_id
_entity_poly.type
_entity_poly.pdbx_seq_one_letter_code
_entity_poly.pdbx_strand_id
1 'polypeptide(L)'
;MLLRVRVTLPDRPGTLGQVARTLGVSGADIVQVVVLERLGGRAVDDFTVVWPGAARVERLLAGLAAIPGVRVDGVWRAIGAPTTTGQDAELLAQVAANPVDGLATLVDAVPGLLAADWAVAAVVPVDWASRTGGGGATVGHASWRTPVPLRLPEVTPLRGRSMTTPDGTHHAIAPFGRAGLVLVVAREYSDTLCAANFHSTEVDRLTQLVRASAVILGDRLDLVGAPPVVAGP
;
A
#
# COMPACT_ATOMS: atom_id res chain seq x y z
N MET A 1 -16.97 1.77 -10.11
CA MET A 1 -15.77 1.24 -9.45
C MET A 1 -15.19 2.26 -8.49
N LEU A 2 -14.40 1.83 -7.52
CA LEU A 2 -13.72 2.75 -6.61
C LEU A 2 -12.33 3.09 -7.14
N LEU A 3 -12.02 4.39 -7.24
CA LEU A 3 -10.70 4.88 -7.64
C LEU A 3 -10.10 5.72 -6.54
N ARG A 4 -8.78 5.71 -6.44
CA ARG A 4 -8.00 6.70 -5.71
C ARG A 4 -7.32 7.64 -6.71
N VAL A 5 -7.43 8.93 -6.43
CA VAL A 5 -6.80 10.00 -7.21
C VAL A 5 -5.90 10.78 -6.28
N ARG A 6 -4.58 10.74 -6.51
CA ARG A 6 -3.61 11.54 -5.77
C ARG A 6 -3.27 12.80 -6.55
N VAL A 7 -3.34 13.94 -5.87
CA VAL A 7 -2.98 15.23 -6.44
C VAL A 7 -2.05 15.99 -5.52
N THR A 8 -1.07 16.67 -6.11
CA THR A 8 -0.31 17.73 -5.45
C THR A 8 -0.90 19.07 -5.86
N LEU A 9 -1.27 19.90 -4.90
CA LEU A 9 -1.97 21.17 -5.13
C LEU A 9 -1.40 22.31 -4.28
N PRO A 10 -1.60 23.60 -4.66
CA PRO A 10 -1.27 24.73 -3.81
C PRO A 10 -2.08 24.69 -2.51
N ASP A 11 -1.41 24.79 -1.35
CA ASP A 11 -2.04 24.82 -0.03
C ASP A 11 -2.58 26.21 0.27
N ARG A 12 -3.73 26.53 -0.34
CA ARG A 12 -4.43 27.81 -0.14
C ARG A 12 -5.94 27.62 -0.26
N PRO A 13 -6.71 28.50 0.39
CA PRO A 13 -8.17 28.44 0.36
C PRO A 13 -8.72 28.37 -1.07
N GLY A 14 -9.68 27.46 -1.30
CA GLY A 14 -10.39 27.30 -2.56
C GLY A 14 -9.78 26.26 -3.53
N THR A 15 -8.50 25.90 -3.43
CA THR A 15 -7.88 24.94 -4.38
C THR A 15 -8.52 23.56 -4.27
N LEU A 16 -8.73 23.04 -3.06
CA LEU A 16 -9.41 21.76 -2.83
C LEU A 16 -10.83 21.77 -3.43
N GLY A 17 -11.55 22.91 -3.31
CA GLY A 17 -12.88 23.07 -3.89
C GLY A 17 -12.89 23.01 -5.42
N GLN A 18 -11.84 23.50 -6.10
CA GLN A 18 -11.69 23.41 -7.55
C GLN A 18 -11.47 21.94 -7.98
N VAL A 19 -10.62 21.20 -7.28
CA VAL A 19 -10.41 19.76 -7.51
C VAL A 19 -11.70 18.99 -7.31
N ALA A 20 -12.41 19.21 -6.19
CA ALA A 20 -13.68 18.54 -5.91
C ALA A 20 -14.75 18.82 -6.96
N ARG A 21 -14.84 20.08 -7.44
CA ARG A 21 -15.76 20.45 -8.53
C ARG A 21 -15.42 19.72 -9.82
N THR A 22 -14.14 19.61 -10.16
CA THR A 22 -13.68 18.92 -11.40
C THR A 22 -13.99 17.42 -11.32
N LEU A 23 -13.81 16.80 -10.18
CA LEU A 23 -14.20 15.42 -9.93
C LEU A 23 -15.71 15.24 -10.15
N GLY A 24 -16.54 16.09 -9.52
CA GLY A 24 -18.00 16.03 -9.65
C GLY A 24 -18.50 16.25 -11.09
N VAL A 25 -17.94 17.24 -11.82
CA VAL A 25 -18.28 17.47 -13.24
C VAL A 25 -17.89 16.28 -14.12
N SER A 26 -16.86 15.53 -13.76
CA SER A 26 -16.47 14.28 -14.43
C SER A 26 -17.37 13.09 -14.07
N GLY A 27 -18.34 13.28 -13.17
CA GLY A 27 -19.30 12.26 -12.71
C GLY A 27 -18.79 11.42 -11.53
N ALA A 28 -17.67 11.79 -10.92
CA ALA A 28 -17.14 11.10 -9.76
C ALA A 28 -17.87 11.57 -8.48
N ASP A 29 -18.23 10.61 -7.61
CA ASP A 29 -18.72 10.89 -6.27
C ASP A 29 -17.60 10.70 -5.26
N ILE A 30 -17.28 11.77 -4.49
CA ILE A 30 -16.18 11.77 -3.53
C ILE A 30 -16.67 11.12 -2.23
N VAL A 31 -16.08 9.98 -1.87
CA VAL A 31 -16.42 9.27 -0.64
C VAL A 31 -15.42 9.53 0.50
N GLN A 32 -14.19 9.96 0.15
CA GLN A 32 -13.17 10.28 1.14
C GLN A 32 -12.12 11.23 0.58
N VAL A 33 -11.59 12.10 1.44
CA VAL A 33 -10.41 12.92 1.18
C VAL A 33 -9.43 12.76 2.34
N VAL A 34 -8.18 12.47 2.02
CA VAL A 34 -7.10 12.35 2.99
C VAL A 34 -5.96 13.27 2.60
N VAL A 35 -5.61 14.20 3.48
CA VAL A 35 -4.42 15.03 3.31
C VAL A 35 -3.21 14.24 3.81
N LEU A 36 -2.31 13.88 2.91
CA LEU A 36 -1.10 13.11 3.23
C LEU A 36 0.02 13.99 3.75
N GLU A 37 0.18 15.16 3.14
CA GLU A 37 1.24 16.10 3.49
C GLU A 37 0.82 17.54 3.23
N ARG A 38 1.35 18.45 4.06
CA ARG A 38 1.28 19.91 3.84
C ARG A 38 2.67 20.48 4.11
N LEU A 39 3.37 20.87 3.05
CA LEU A 39 4.74 21.36 3.15
C LEU A 39 5.03 22.39 2.05
N GLY A 40 5.74 23.48 2.37
CA GLY A 40 6.24 24.43 1.39
C GLY A 40 5.15 25.13 0.56
N GLY A 41 3.94 25.35 1.14
CA GLY A 41 2.80 25.96 0.44
C GLY A 41 2.12 25.03 -0.54
N ARG A 42 2.36 23.73 -0.44
CA ARG A 42 1.70 22.67 -1.23
C ARG A 42 1.09 21.64 -0.29
N ALA A 43 0.04 20.97 -0.78
CA ALA A 43 -0.54 19.81 -0.14
C ALA A 43 -0.53 18.62 -1.11
N VAL A 44 -0.43 17.42 -0.56
CA VAL A 44 -0.63 16.15 -1.27
C VAL A 44 -1.88 15.51 -0.71
N ASP A 45 -2.91 15.40 -1.55
CA ASP A 45 -4.22 14.90 -1.15
C ASP A 45 -4.60 13.66 -1.95
N ASP A 46 -5.15 12.66 -1.25
CA ASP A 46 -5.78 11.49 -1.83
C ASP A 46 -7.30 11.63 -1.79
N PHE A 47 -7.93 11.54 -2.95
CA PHE A 47 -9.38 11.42 -3.09
C PHE A 47 -9.74 9.97 -3.37
N THR A 48 -10.64 9.41 -2.58
CA THR A 48 -11.31 8.15 -2.92
C THR A 48 -12.65 8.49 -3.52
N VAL A 49 -12.91 8.01 -4.75
CA VAL A 49 -14.11 8.36 -5.49
C VAL A 49 -14.82 7.13 -6.04
N VAL A 50 -16.15 7.16 -6.04
CA VAL A 50 -16.96 6.24 -6.84
C VAL A 50 -16.94 6.75 -8.28
N TRP A 51 -16.36 5.96 -9.18
CA TRP A 51 -16.20 6.30 -10.58
C TRP A 51 -17.26 5.60 -11.44
N PRO A 52 -18.04 6.32 -12.27
CA PRO A 52 -19.01 5.72 -13.16
C PRO A 52 -18.29 4.95 -14.27
N GLY A 53 -18.73 3.72 -14.55
CA GLY A 53 -18.06 2.82 -15.50
C GLY A 53 -17.99 3.33 -16.95
N ALA A 54 -18.86 4.26 -17.33
CA ALA A 54 -18.89 4.86 -18.66
C ALA A 54 -18.05 6.14 -18.80
N ALA A 55 -17.53 6.70 -17.71
CA ALA A 55 -16.76 7.93 -17.74
C ALA A 55 -15.30 7.66 -18.16
N ARG A 56 -14.73 8.60 -18.91
CA ARG A 56 -13.35 8.52 -19.39
C ARG A 56 -12.40 9.17 -18.40
N VAL A 57 -11.44 8.42 -17.88
CA VAL A 57 -10.43 8.90 -16.94
C VAL A 57 -9.58 10.02 -17.55
N GLU A 58 -9.34 9.98 -18.86
CA GLU A 58 -8.57 11.00 -19.59
C GLU A 58 -9.21 12.40 -19.46
N ARG A 59 -10.55 12.48 -19.43
CA ARG A 59 -11.27 13.75 -19.21
C ARG A 59 -11.03 14.29 -17.82
N LEU A 60 -11.05 13.42 -16.82
CA LEU A 60 -10.72 13.79 -15.45
C LEU A 60 -9.30 14.34 -15.36
N LEU A 61 -8.33 13.60 -15.90
CA LEU A 61 -6.92 14.00 -15.90
C LEU A 61 -6.71 15.36 -16.57
N ALA A 62 -7.32 15.58 -17.74
CA ALA A 62 -7.26 16.86 -18.46
C ALA A 62 -7.91 18.00 -17.64
N GLY A 63 -9.06 17.74 -17.01
CA GLY A 63 -9.74 18.71 -16.16
C GLY A 63 -8.93 19.09 -14.91
N LEU A 64 -8.30 18.14 -14.26
CA LEU A 64 -7.43 18.40 -13.10
C LEU A 64 -6.15 19.14 -13.51
N ALA A 65 -5.54 18.77 -14.62
CA ALA A 65 -4.34 19.44 -15.14
C ALA A 65 -4.61 20.90 -15.58
N ALA A 66 -5.85 21.24 -15.90
CA ALA A 66 -6.25 22.62 -16.23
C ALA A 66 -6.34 23.54 -15.01
N ILE A 67 -6.35 23.00 -13.79
CA ILE A 67 -6.38 23.81 -12.56
C ILE A 67 -4.96 24.34 -12.28
N PRO A 68 -4.77 25.66 -12.16
CA PRO A 68 -3.44 26.23 -11.98
C PRO A 68 -2.72 25.69 -10.74
N GLY A 69 -1.54 25.11 -10.94
CA GLY A 69 -0.67 24.58 -9.90
C GLY A 69 -1.08 23.21 -9.36
N VAL A 70 -2.14 22.59 -9.86
CA VAL A 70 -2.50 21.19 -9.57
C VAL A 70 -1.70 20.26 -10.47
N ARG A 71 -1.18 19.18 -9.88
CA ARG A 71 -0.55 18.06 -10.57
C ARG A 71 -1.21 16.77 -10.14
N VAL A 72 -1.58 15.92 -11.07
CA VAL A 72 -2.03 14.56 -10.76
C VAL A 72 -0.81 13.67 -10.60
N ASP A 73 -0.65 13.08 -9.42
CA ASP A 73 0.46 12.20 -9.11
C ASP A 73 0.13 10.74 -9.44
N GLY A 74 -1.16 10.40 -9.48
CA GLY A 74 -1.63 9.08 -9.90
C GLY A 74 -3.14 8.90 -9.78
N VAL A 75 -3.63 7.90 -10.53
CA VAL A 75 -5.00 7.38 -10.46
C VAL A 75 -4.93 5.87 -10.50
N TRP A 76 -5.54 5.18 -9.52
CA TRP A 76 -5.54 3.73 -9.45
C TRP A 76 -6.80 3.19 -8.79
N ARG A 77 -7.02 1.89 -8.91
CA ARG A 77 -8.15 1.23 -8.26
C ARG A 77 -7.94 1.17 -6.75
N ALA A 78 -8.95 1.55 -5.99
CA ALA A 78 -9.01 1.28 -4.57
C ALA A 78 -9.70 -0.06 -4.34
N ILE A 79 -9.06 -0.92 -3.53
CA ILE A 79 -9.60 -2.21 -3.12
C ILE A 79 -10.20 -2.03 -1.72
N GLY A 80 -11.40 -2.54 -1.51
CA GLY A 80 -12.11 -2.43 -0.23
C GLY A 80 -12.89 -1.13 -0.07
N ALA A 81 -13.49 -0.96 1.11
CA ALA A 81 -14.20 0.25 1.48
C ALA A 81 -13.23 1.40 1.79
N PRO A 82 -13.68 2.66 1.70
CA PRO A 82 -12.89 3.79 2.17
C PRO A 82 -12.45 3.58 3.62
N THR A 83 -11.20 3.92 3.93
CA THR A 83 -10.66 3.74 5.28
C THR A 83 -11.38 4.66 6.27
N THR A 84 -11.93 4.08 7.33
CA THR A 84 -12.54 4.84 8.43
C THR A 84 -11.55 5.05 9.56
N THR A 85 -11.83 6.03 10.42
CA THR A 85 -11.05 6.25 11.63
C THR A 85 -11.12 5.01 12.52
N GLY A 86 -9.96 4.54 13.01
CA GLY A 86 -9.89 3.39 13.93
C GLY A 86 -9.65 2.04 13.27
N GLN A 87 -9.63 1.92 11.94
CA GLN A 87 -9.37 0.64 11.27
C GLN A 87 -8.01 0.02 11.62
N ASP A 88 -6.99 0.82 11.90
CA ASP A 88 -5.69 0.31 12.34
C ASP A 88 -5.78 -0.34 13.73
N ALA A 89 -6.53 0.29 14.64
CA ALA A 89 -6.76 -0.28 15.98
C ALA A 89 -7.62 -1.54 15.91
N GLU A 90 -8.65 -1.55 15.05
CA GLU A 90 -9.48 -2.73 14.81
C GLU A 90 -8.66 -3.90 14.25
N LEU A 91 -7.80 -3.64 13.25
CA LEU A 91 -6.92 -4.67 12.72
C LEU A 91 -5.99 -5.23 13.79
N LEU A 92 -5.36 -4.36 14.60
CA LEU A 92 -4.48 -4.80 15.68
C LEU A 92 -5.24 -5.61 16.76
N ALA A 93 -6.50 -5.25 17.04
CA ALA A 93 -7.36 -6.03 17.93
C ALA A 93 -7.67 -7.42 17.35
N GLN A 94 -7.93 -7.52 16.04
CA GLN A 94 -8.14 -8.81 15.35
C GLN A 94 -6.86 -9.67 15.39
N VAL A 95 -5.68 -9.09 15.12
CA VAL A 95 -4.38 -9.79 15.24
C VAL A 95 -4.16 -10.31 16.67
N ALA A 96 -4.52 -9.51 17.68
CA ALA A 96 -4.38 -9.88 19.08
C ALA A 96 -5.38 -10.95 19.51
N ALA A 97 -6.61 -10.92 18.99
CA ALA A 97 -7.66 -11.88 19.30
C ALA A 97 -7.35 -13.29 18.77
N ASN A 98 -6.66 -13.40 17.63
CA ASN A 98 -6.22 -14.68 17.07
C ASN A 98 -4.73 -14.62 16.64
N PRO A 99 -3.79 -14.74 17.59
CA PRO A 99 -2.36 -14.63 17.25
C PRO A 99 -1.83 -15.79 16.40
N VAL A 100 -2.55 -16.89 16.27
CA VAL A 100 -2.16 -18.04 15.43
C VAL A 100 -2.23 -17.62 13.95
N ASP A 101 -3.33 -16.98 13.54
CA ASP A 101 -3.54 -16.49 12.18
C ASP A 101 -3.23 -14.99 12.05
N GLY A 102 -2.64 -14.38 13.08
CA GLY A 102 -2.47 -12.93 13.18
C GLY A 102 -1.58 -12.36 12.07
N LEU A 103 -0.56 -13.11 11.62
CA LEU A 103 0.25 -12.71 10.46
C LEU A 103 -0.58 -12.70 9.17
N ALA A 104 -1.38 -13.73 8.94
CA ALA A 104 -2.28 -13.82 7.79
C ALA A 104 -3.31 -12.67 7.84
N THR A 105 -3.94 -12.45 8.99
CA THR A 105 -4.88 -11.34 9.22
C THR A 105 -4.27 -9.98 8.85
N LEU A 106 -3.04 -9.71 9.28
CA LEU A 106 -2.33 -8.48 8.94
C LEU A 106 -2.10 -8.37 7.44
N VAL A 107 -1.53 -9.41 6.81
CA VAL A 107 -1.14 -9.42 5.40
C VAL A 107 -2.36 -9.27 4.50
N ASP A 108 -3.48 -9.93 4.81
CA ASP A 108 -4.70 -9.88 4.01
C ASP A 108 -5.44 -8.52 4.13
N ALA A 109 -5.32 -7.84 5.27
CA ALA A 109 -5.97 -6.55 5.50
C ALA A 109 -5.21 -5.35 4.89
N VAL A 110 -3.88 -5.40 4.86
CA VAL A 110 -3.03 -4.27 4.47
C VAL A 110 -3.31 -3.73 3.06
N PRO A 111 -3.55 -4.56 2.00
CA PRO A 111 -3.89 -4.02 0.68
C PRO A 111 -5.11 -3.10 0.71
N GLY A 112 -6.16 -3.46 1.45
CA GLY A 112 -7.35 -2.61 1.62
C GLY A 112 -7.05 -1.28 2.31
N LEU A 113 -6.22 -1.30 3.36
CA LEU A 113 -5.85 -0.11 4.13
C LEU A 113 -5.01 0.90 3.34
N LEU A 114 -4.16 0.41 2.43
CA LEU A 114 -3.23 1.24 1.65
C LEU A 114 -3.67 1.43 0.19
N ALA A 115 -4.85 0.95 -0.20
CA ALA A 115 -5.30 0.92 -1.59
C ALA A 115 -4.21 0.33 -2.51
N ALA A 116 -3.71 -0.84 -2.14
CA ALA A 116 -2.71 -1.61 -2.84
C ALA A 116 -3.33 -2.88 -3.46
N ASP A 117 -2.64 -3.50 -4.40
CA ASP A 117 -3.14 -4.69 -5.07
C ASP A 117 -2.93 -5.97 -4.27
N TRP A 118 -1.75 -6.10 -3.66
CA TRP A 118 -1.41 -7.28 -2.88
C TRP A 118 -0.37 -6.96 -1.79
N ALA A 119 -0.23 -7.89 -0.85
CA ALA A 119 0.81 -7.88 0.17
C ALA A 119 1.36 -9.29 0.42
N VAL A 120 2.61 -9.38 0.86
CA VAL A 120 3.25 -10.64 1.22
C VAL A 120 4.18 -10.45 2.41
N ALA A 121 4.11 -11.35 3.37
CA ALA A 121 5.11 -11.51 4.40
C ALA A 121 6.11 -12.58 3.97
N ALA A 122 7.39 -12.22 3.90
CA ALA A 122 8.44 -13.14 3.48
C ALA A 122 9.68 -12.99 4.34
N VAL A 123 10.38 -14.10 4.58
CA VAL A 123 11.71 -14.12 5.16
C VAL A 123 12.73 -14.01 4.05
N VAL A 124 13.56 -12.97 4.08
CA VAL A 124 14.65 -12.78 3.14
C VAL A 124 15.98 -13.16 3.79
N PRO A 125 16.86 -13.89 3.09
CA PRO A 125 18.16 -14.25 3.64
C PRO A 125 19.08 -13.04 3.81
N VAL A 126 20.06 -13.14 4.70
CA VAL A 126 21.01 -12.06 5.01
C VAL A 126 21.77 -11.57 3.78
N ASP A 127 22.06 -12.47 2.86
CA ASP A 127 22.78 -12.24 1.61
C ASP A 127 21.87 -11.92 0.41
N TRP A 128 20.61 -11.56 0.67
CA TRP A 128 19.59 -11.29 -0.36
C TRP A 128 20.10 -10.36 -1.49
N ALA A 129 20.73 -9.25 -1.12
CA ALA A 129 21.20 -8.25 -2.10
C ALA A 129 22.30 -8.78 -3.05
N SER A 130 23.03 -9.82 -2.66
CA SER A 130 24.08 -10.43 -3.47
C SER A 130 23.59 -11.60 -4.34
N ARG A 131 22.33 -12.03 -4.17
CA ARG A 131 21.77 -13.16 -4.91
C ARG A 131 21.23 -12.72 -6.26
N THR A 132 21.70 -13.35 -7.32
CA THR A 132 21.20 -13.12 -8.67
C THR A 132 19.76 -13.60 -8.77
N GLY A 133 18.85 -12.72 -9.18
CA GLY A 133 17.43 -13.07 -9.41
C GLY A 133 16.56 -13.15 -8.15
N GLY A 134 17.04 -12.67 -6.98
CA GLY A 134 16.24 -12.61 -5.75
C GLY A 134 15.81 -13.97 -5.20
N GLY A 135 16.55 -15.03 -5.50
CA GLY A 135 16.23 -16.40 -5.06
C GLY A 135 16.47 -16.61 -3.56
N GLY A 136 15.63 -17.46 -2.92
CA GLY A 136 15.81 -17.90 -1.55
C GLY A 136 14.97 -17.17 -0.51
N ALA A 137 14.06 -16.28 -0.89
CA ALA A 137 13.04 -15.80 0.02
C ALA A 137 12.02 -16.90 0.29
N THR A 138 11.61 -17.02 1.55
CA THR A 138 10.55 -17.94 1.96
C THR A 138 9.29 -17.13 2.25
N VAL A 139 8.22 -17.39 1.51
CA VAL A 139 6.92 -16.75 1.74
C VAL A 139 6.25 -17.38 2.95
N GLY A 140 5.95 -16.56 3.96
CA GLY A 140 5.20 -16.97 5.13
C GLY A 140 3.69 -16.89 4.91
N HIS A 141 3.24 -15.78 4.31
CA HIS A 141 1.84 -15.59 3.90
C HIS A 141 1.75 -14.60 2.73
N ALA A 142 0.79 -14.83 1.83
CA ALA A 142 0.52 -13.98 0.68
C ALA A 142 -0.97 -13.67 0.60
N SER A 143 -1.31 -12.41 0.40
CA SER A 143 -2.70 -11.98 0.21
C SER A 143 -3.28 -12.51 -1.10
N TRP A 144 -4.59 -12.50 -1.21
CA TRP A 144 -5.38 -13.08 -2.32
C TRP A 144 -4.89 -12.74 -3.73
N ARG A 145 -4.42 -11.51 -3.99
CA ARG A 145 -4.07 -11.07 -5.35
C ARG A 145 -2.57 -11.11 -5.65
N THR A 146 -1.80 -11.74 -4.79
CA THR A 146 -0.35 -11.87 -5.02
C THR A 146 -0.08 -12.64 -6.30
N PRO A 147 0.75 -12.12 -7.22
CA PRO A 147 1.01 -12.75 -8.51
C PRO A 147 1.79 -14.06 -8.37
N VAL A 148 1.58 -14.95 -9.32
CA VAL A 148 2.35 -16.20 -9.44
C VAL A 148 2.94 -16.28 -10.85
N PRO A 149 4.27 -16.31 -11.01
CA PRO A 149 5.30 -16.35 -9.97
C PRO A 149 5.50 -15.01 -9.26
N LEU A 150 5.73 -15.06 -7.95
CA LEU A 150 6.04 -13.87 -7.16
C LEU A 150 7.51 -13.44 -7.39
N ARG A 151 7.71 -12.15 -7.68
CA ARG A 151 9.03 -11.53 -7.73
C ARG A 151 9.08 -10.43 -6.66
N LEU A 152 9.91 -10.64 -5.64
CA LEU A 152 10.12 -9.62 -4.62
C LEU A 152 11.16 -8.59 -5.10
N PRO A 153 10.94 -7.29 -4.80
CA PRO A 153 11.94 -6.26 -5.06
C PRO A 153 13.16 -6.47 -4.15
N GLU A 154 14.23 -5.72 -4.40
CA GLU A 154 15.34 -5.67 -3.46
C GLU A 154 14.90 -5.04 -2.13
N VAL A 155 14.92 -5.83 -1.06
CA VAL A 155 14.42 -5.41 0.27
C VAL A 155 15.52 -5.02 1.24
N THR A 156 16.78 -5.20 0.88
CA THR A 156 17.92 -4.79 1.70
C THR A 156 18.39 -3.37 1.37
N PRO A 157 18.81 -2.56 2.35
CA PRO A 157 18.78 -2.83 3.78
C PRO A 157 17.34 -2.90 4.33
N LEU A 158 17.11 -3.70 5.37
CA LEU A 158 15.79 -3.89 5.99
C LEU A 158 15.35 -2.63 6.76
N ARG A 159 14.63 -1.76 6.09
CA ARG A 159 14.04 -0.54 6.65
C ARG A 159 12.70 -0.22 5.98
N GLY A 160 11.85 0.55 6.67
CA GLY A 160 10.63 1.10 6.07
C GLY A 160 11.00 2.01 4.89
N ARG A 161 10.46 1.72 3.71
CA ARG A 161 10.67 2.54 2.51
C ARG A 161 9.65 2.23 1.42
N SER A 162 9.51 3.16 0.48
CA SER A 162 8.89 2.91 -0.82
C SER A 162 9.95 2.81 -1.92
N MET A 163 9.61 2.09 -2.98
CA MET A 163 10.43 1.99 -4.18
C MET A 163 9.58 1.61 -5.39
N THR A 164 10.12 1.88 -6.58
CA THR A 164 9.52 1.46 -7.85
C THR A 164 10.48 0.51 -8.54
N THR A 165 10.00 -0.64 -8.97
CA THR A 165 10.76 -1.61 -9.75
C THR A 165 10.76 -1.23 -11.24
N PRO A 166 11.71 -1.75 -12.05
CA PRO A 166 11.81 -1.40 -13.48
C PRO A 166 10.57 -1.71 -14.32
N ASP A 167 9.71 -2.62 -13.88
CA ASP A 167 8.43 -2.94 -14.49
C ASP A 167 7.30 -1.93 -14.16
N GLY A 168 7.63 -0.89 -13.39
CA GLY A 168 6.69 0.16 -12.99
C GLY A 168 5.86 -0.15 -11.74
N THR A 169 6.04 -1.32 -11.11
CA THR A 169 5.35 -1.67 -9.87
C THR A 169 5.89 -0.87 -8.69
N HIS A 170 5.01 -0.28 -7.91
CA HIS A 170 5.38 0.45 -6.70
C HIS A 170 5.27 -0.45 -5.48
N HIS A 171 6.28 -0.42 -4.63
CA HIS A 171 6.34 -1.23 -3.42
C HIS A 171 6.49 -0.36 -2.18
N ALA A 172 5.83 -0.75 -1.08
CA ALA A 172 6.14 -0.32 0.28
C ALA A 172 6.66 -1.52 1.06
N ILE A 173 7.74 -1.33 1.82
CA ILE A 173 8.44 -2.38 2.55
C ILE A 173 8.51 -1.98 4.01
N ALA A 174 8.15 -2.89 4.92
CA ALA A 174 8.31 -2.71 6.35
C ALA A 174 8.85 -3.98 7.01
N PRO A 175 10.02 -3.91 7.69
CA PRO A 175 10.57 -5.05 8.41
C PRO A 175 9.87 -5.26 9.74
N PHE A 176 9.70 -6.52 10.14
CA PHE A 176 9.20 -6.89 11.47
C PHE A 176 10.28 -6.76 12.58
N GLY A 177 11.53 -6.53 12.17
CA GLY A 177 12.66 -6.48 13.11
C GLY A 177 13.11 -7.86 13.64
N ARG A 178 12.67 -8.94 13.01
CA ARG A 178 12.98 -10.33 13.37
C ARG A 178 13.45 -11.11 12.15
N ALA A 179 14.54 -11.86 12.28
CA ALA A 179 15.01 -12.94 11.37
C ALA A 179 14.86 -12.68 9.86
N GLY A 180 15.00 -11.45 9.38
CA GLY A 180 14.81 -11.13 7.97
C GLY A 180 13.35 -11.08 7.50
N LEU A 181 12.37 -11.18 8.40
CA LEU A 181 10.95 -11.11 8.04
C LEU A 181 10.57 -9.68 7.65
N VAL A 182 9.97 -9.55 6.47
CA VAL A 182 9.50 -8.28 5.90
C VAL A 182 8.07 -8.40 5.41
N LEU A 183 7.31 -7.31 5.50
CA LEU A 183 6.05 -7.14 4.79
C LEU A 183 6.32 -6.28 3.56
N VAL A 184 5.97 -6.80 2.39
CA VAL A 184 6.03 -6.11 1.10
C VAL A 184 4.61 -5.91 0.61
N VAL A 185 4.29 -4.68 0.23
CA VAL A 185 2.96 -4.28 -0.28
C VAL A 185 3.17 -3.67 -1.65
N ALA A 186 2.30 -3.97 -2.62
CA ALA A 186 2.49 -3.52 -3.98
C ALA A 186 1.25 -2.88 -4.60
N ARG A 187 1.50 -1.87 -5.44
CA ARG A 187 0.59 -1.34 -6.46
C ARG A 187 1.18 -1.70 -7.80
N GLU A 188 0.49 -2.56 -8.53
CA GLU A 188 0.96 -3.04 -9.82
C GLU A 188 0.85 -1.97 -10.90
N TYR A 189 1.75 -2.04 -11.85
CA TYR A 189 1.65 -1.26 -13.07
C TYR A 189 0.37 -1.64 -13.84
N SER A 190 -0.27 -0.65 -14.43
CA SER A 190 -1.43 -0.84 -15.31
C SER A 190 -1.32 0.08 -16.52
N ASP A 191 -1.57 -0.45 -17.70
CA ASP A 191 -1.58 0.34 -18.95
C ASP A 191 -2.70 1.39 -18.99
N THR A 192 -3.74 1.22 -18.17
CA THR A 192 -4.93 2.08 -18.18
C THR A 192 -4.97 3.11 -17.07
N LEU A 193 -4.29 2.83 -15.95
CA LEU A 193 -4.29 3.67 -14.76
C LEU A 193 -2.86 3.72 -14.20
N CYS A 194 -2.34 4.91 -13.97
CA CYS A 194 -1.01 5.11 -13.40
C CYS A 194 -1.13 5.29 -11.89
N ALA A 195 -0.79 4.27 -11.11
CA ALA A 195 -0.76 4.37 -9.67
C ALA A 195 0.33 5.35 -9.20
N ALA A 196 0.07 6.05 -8.09
CA ALA A 196 1.11 6.81 -7.41
C ALA A 196 1.98 5.90 -6.55
N ASN A 197 3.27 6.23 -6.41
CA ASN A 197 4.16 5.58 -5.45
C ASN A 197 3.60 5.73 -4.02
N PHE A 198 4.00 4.85 -3.11
CA PHE A 198 3.64 4.99 -1.71
C PHE A 198 4.27 6.25 -1.12
N HIS A 199 3.44 7.08 -0.53
CA HIS A 199 3.87 8.28 0.18
C HIS A 199 4.56 7.92 1.51
N SER A 200 5.42 8.79 2.03
CA SER A 200 6.11 8.55 3.31
C SER A 200 5.14 8.26 4.46
N THR A 201 4.02 8.95 4.54
CA THR A 201 2.99 8.73 5.56
C THR A 201 2.33 7.34 5.47
N GLU A 202 2.19 6.79 4.25
CA GLU A 202 1.70 5.42 4.05
C GLU A 202 2.75 4.39 4.50
N VAL A 203 4.03 4.64 4.21
CA VAL A 203 5.14 3.80 4.67
C VAL A 203 5.27 3.83 6.19
N ASP A 204 5.13 5.01 6.79
CA ASP A 204 5.17 5.17 8.24
C ASP A 204 4.00 4.44 8.92
N ARG A 205 2.78 4.57 8.37
CA ARG A 205 1.60 3.83 8.83
C ARG A 205 1.81 2.31 8.75
N LEU A 206 2.31 1.81 7.61
CA LEU A 206 2.65 0.40 7.43
C LEU A 206 3.67 -0.06 8.46
N THR A 207 4.73 0.73 8.68
CA THR A 207 5.79 0.43 9.64
C THR A 207 5.25 0.36 11.08
N GLN A 208 4.32 1.26 11.44
CA GLN A 208 3.67 1.25 12.76
C GLN A 208 2.81 -0.01 12.95
N LEU A 209 1.99 -0.38 11.95
CA LEU A 209 1.19 -1.60 11.99
C LEU A 209 2.06 -2.86 12.14
N VAL A 210 3.13 -2.95 11.35
CA VAL A 210 4.07 -4.08 11.41
C VAL A 210 4.74 -4.16 12.78
N ARG A 211 5.22 -3.03 13.33
CA ARG A 211 5.84 -3.00 14.66
C ARG A 211 4.87 -3.41 15.77
N ALA A 212 3.64 -2.87 15.75
CA ALA A 212 2.63 -3.25 16.73
C ALA A 212 2.27 -4.73 16.64
N SER A 213 2.08 -5.24 15.41
CA SER A 213 1.82 -6.67 15.18
C SER A 213 3.00 -7.54 15.62
N ALA A 214 4.25 -7.08 15.42
CA ALA A 214 5.43 -7.82 15.87
C ALA A 214 5.48 -7.97 17.40
N VAL A 215 5.05 -6.95 18.14
CA VAL A 215 4.92 -7.02 19.61
C VAL A 215 3.82 -8.00 20.02
N ILE A 216 2.66 -7.97 19.34
CA ILE A 216 1.52 -8.85 19.64
C ILE A 216 1.85 -10.32 19.34
N LEU A 217 2.46 -10.58 18.18
CA LEU A 217 2.73 -11.93 17.69
C LEU A 217 3.94 -12.58 18.38
N GLY A 218 4.90 -11.76 18.82
CA GLY A 218 6.06 -12.24 19.59
C GLY A 218 6.84 -13.34 18.85
N ASP A 219 7.18 -14.41 19.58
CA ASP A 219 8.00 -15.51 19.08
C ASP A 219 7.32 -16.36 17.99
N ARG A 220 6.02 -16.17 17.75
CA ARG A 220 5.33 -16.83 16.62
C ARG A 220 5.90 -16.42 15.28
N LEU A 221 6.45 -15.21 15.17
CA LEU A 221 7.09 -14.75 13.95
C LEU A 221 8.39 -15.50 13.62
N ASP A 222 9.04 -16.08 14.59
CA ASP A 222 10.28 -16.85 14.41
C ASP A 222 9.99 -18.21 13.74
N LEU A 223 8.74 -18.67 13.77
CA LEU A 223 8.28 -19.88 13.09
C LEU A 223 7.98 -19.65 11.60
N VAL A 224 7.92 -18.39 11.15
CA VAL A 224 7.66 -18.05 9.76
C VAL A 224 8.87 -18.44 8.92
N GLY A 225 8.66 -19.35 7.95
CA GLY A 225 9.73 -19.85 7.10
C GLY A 225 10.59 -20.95 7.71
N ALA A 226 10.30 -21.40 8.94
CA ALA A 226 10.91 -22.61 9.46
C ALA A 226 10.46 -23.82 8.62
N PRO A 227 11.36 -24.74 8.26
CA PRO A 227 10.94 -25.97 7.59
C PRO A 227 9.98 -26.74 8.51
N PRO A 228 8.96 -27.42 7.95
CA PRO A 228 8.05 -28.22 8.76
C PRO A 228 8.87 -29.22 9.57
N VAL A 229 8.64 -29.23 10.89
CA VAL A 229 9.23 -30.25 11.76
C VAL A 229 8.66 -31.59 11.31
N VAL A 230 9.47 -32.39 10.61
CA VAL A 230 9.12 -33.76 10.30
C VAL A 230 9.13 -34.49 11.64
N ALA A 231 7.93 -34.78 12.15
CA ALA A 231 7.80 -35.68 13.27
C ALA A 231 8.42 -37.03 12.81
N GLY A 232 9.56 -37.37 13.38
CA GLY A 232 10.17 -38.68 13.17
C GLY A 232 9.23 -39.78 13.64
N PRO A 233 9.37 -40.98 13.09
CA PRO A 233 8.54 -42.12 13.39
C PRO A 233 8.64 -42.56 14.85
#